data_a4373ca90cac3576de305781c3b66235
#
_entry.id   a4373ca90cac3576de305781c3b66235
#
_cell.length_a   1.000
_cell.length_b   1.000
_cell.length_c   1.000
_cell.angle_alpha   90.00
_cell.angle_beta   90.00
_cell.angle_gamma   90.00
#
_symmetry.space_group_name_H-M   'P 1'
#
loop_
_entity.id
_entity.type
_entity.pdbx_description
1 polymer ?
#
loop_
_entity_poly.entity_id
_entity_poly.type
_entity_poly.pdbx_seq_one_letter_code
_entity_poly.pdbx_strand_id
1 'polypeptide(L)'
;MITKSNIGQLHQMIDEISLMISWVSKNTQSSKRLAMMKQLVTSRRRLKKIYNALKDNPTIAAYGESQQGKSYIISSLLSSPKHPLKITDDEGNKINFIENINMPTDRQECTGVVTRFTTSKFVIDTHYPVKLHLLSVADFITILADSFMNDITGYQPYSEKDLSGITERLVEKYSDRPEIQSWLTEDEVADVEEYIRKYDSVPGAVYVNSGFFDVLSTIVRRIPENEWATAFAPLWKEDATFTKFF
;
A
#
# COMPACT_ATOMS: atom_id res chain seq x y z
N MET A 1 -26.13 14.84 0.93
CA MET A 1 -26.26 13.36 1.10
C MET A 1 -25.64 12.69 -0.12
N ILE A 2 -24.62 11.84 0.04
CA ILE A 2 -23.98 11.16 -1.10
C ILE A 2 -24.87 10.00 -1.49
N THR A 3 -25.25 9.95 -2.75
CA THR A 3 -26.17 8.93 -3.30
C THR A 3 -25.40 7.84 -4.05
N LYS A 4 -26.01 6.69 -4.30
CA LYS A 4 -25.46 5.63 -5.16
C LYS A 4 -25.08 6.16 -6.55
N SER A 5 -25.80 7.17 -7.05
CA SER A 5 -25.51 7.84 -8.31
C SER A 5 -24.14 8.54 -8.30
N ASN A 6 -23.76 9.19 -7.18
CA ASN A 6 -22.47 9.86 -7.04
C ASN A 6 -21.30 8.86 -7.05
N ILE A 7 -21.50 7.67 -6.46
CA ILE A 7 -20.47 6.61 -6.48
C ILE A 7 -20.26 6.08 -7.90
N GLY A 8 -21.33 5.91 -8.67
CA GLY A 8 -21.24 5.52 -10.10
C GLY A 8 -20.51 6.57 -10.94
N GLN A 9 -20.79 7.85 -10.73
CA GLN A 9 -20.10 8.93 -11.43
C GLN A 9 -18.60 8.97 -11.10
N LEU A 10 -18.23 8.77 -9.83
CA LEU A 10 -16.82 8.69 -9.43
C LEU A 10 -16.09 7.52 -10.12
N HIS A 11 -16.73 6.36 -10.23
CA HIS A 11 -16.16 5.23 -10.94
C HIS A 11 -15.93 5.55 -12.42
N GLN A 12 -16.92 6.14 -13.07
CA GLN A 12 -16.80 6.57 -14.46
C GLN A 12 -15.65 7.56 -14.66
N MET A 13 -15.50 8.56 -13.79
CA MET A 13 -14.38 9.52 -13.85
C MET A 13 -13.01 8.82 -13.71
N ILE A 14 -12.90 7.81 -12.85
CA ILE A 14 -11.67 7.02 -12.69
C ILE A 14 -11.33 6.29 -13.99
N ASP A 15 -12.33 5.70 -14.65
CA ASP A 15 -12.17 4.99 -15.92
C ASP A 15 -11.77 5.94 -17.05
N GLU A 16 -12.41 7.10 -17.15
CA GLU A 16 -12.09 8.14 -18.13
C GLU A 16 -10.65 8.65 -17.97
N ILE A 17 -10.19 8.91 -16.73
CA ILE A 17 -8.80 9.30 -16.49
C ILE A 17 -7.84 8.15 -16.85
N SER A 18 -8.22 6.91 -16.64
CA SER A 18 -7.40 5.74 -17.03
C SER A 18 -7.23 5.66 -18.55
N LEU A 19 -8.29 5.96 -19.31
CA LEU A 19 -8.22 6.08 -20.77
C LEU A 19 -7.33 7.26 -21.21
N MET A 20 -7.42 8.41 -20.52
CA MET A 20 -6.55 9.57 -20.79
C MET A 20 -5.08 9.24 -20.54
N ILE A 21 -4.76 8.52 -19.47
CA ILE A 21 -3.40 8.05 -19.18
C ILE A 21 -2.87 7.19 -20.31
N SER A 22 -3.65 6.21 -20.77
CA SER A 22 -3.28 5.35 -21.89
C SER A 22 -3.08 6.15 -23.18
N TRP A 23 -3.93 7.16 -23.43
CA TRP A 23 -3.80 8.01 -24.61
C TRP A 23 -2.56 8.88 -24.56
N VAL A 24 -2.28 9.55 -23.42
CA VAL A 24 -1.12 10.40 -23.20
C VAL A 24 0.18 9.60 -23.36
N SER A 25 0.23 8.38 -22.82
CA SER A 25 1.41 7.52 -22.94
C SER A 25 1.80 7.23 -24.39
N LYS A 26 0.82 7.12 -25.28
CA LYS A 26 1.01 6.76 -26.70
C LYS A 26 1.17 7.95 -27.64
N ASN A 27 0.53 9.09 -27.31
CA ASN A 27 0.33 10.18 -28.30
C ASN A 27 1.01 11.49 -27.92
N THR A 28 1.69 11.58 -26.75
CA THR A 28 2.29 12.83 -26.30
C THR A 28 3.81 12.79 -26.42
N GLN A 29 4.41 13.91 -26.83
CA GLN A 29 5.86 14.07 -26.90
C GLN A 29 6.48 13.91 -25.49
N SER A 30 7.68 13.33 -25.42
CA SER A 30 8.36 12.97 -24.17
C SER A 30 8.47 14.11 -23.16
N SER A 31 8.76 15.33 -23.62
CA SER A 31 8.93 16.50 -22.75
C SER A 31 7.67 16.92 -21.97
N LYS A 32 6.47 16.68 -22.53
CA LYS A 32 5.18 17.00 -21.87
C LYS A 32 4.53 15.80 -21.24
N ARG A 33 4.90 14.59 -21.70
CA ARG A 33 4.28 13.33 -21.27
C ARG A 33 4.36 13.14 -19.78
N LEU A 34 5.55 13.27 -19.21
CA LEU A 34 5.79 13.01 -17.79
C LEU A 34 4.93 13.91 -16.87
N ALA A 35 4.88 15.21 -17.14
CA ALA A 35 4.10 16.15 -16.36
C ALA A 35 2.57 15.85 -16.45
N MET A 36 2.08 15.54 -17.66
CA MET A 36 0.68 15.19 -17.86
C MET A 36 0.32 13.86 -17.17
N MET A 37 1.18 12.86 -17.30
CA MET A 37 1.01 11.56 -16.62
C MET A 37 0.93 11.74 -15.11
N LYS A 38 1.84 12.50 -14.53
CA LYS A 38 1.88 12.77 -13.07
C LYS A 38 0.59 13.44 -12.57
N GLN A 39 0.06 14.40 -13.31
CA GLN A 39 -1.21 15.05 -12.98
C GLN A 39 -2.40 14.09 -13.06
N LEU A 40 -2.49 13.30 -14.13
CA LEU A 40 -3.57 12.34 -14.32
C LEU A 40 -3.54 11.22 -13.28
N VAL A 41 -2.37 10.64 -13.01
CA VAL A 41 -2.18 9.62 -11.97
C VAL A 41 -2.56 10.17 -10.60
N THR A 42 -2.11 11.38 -10.26
CA THR A 42 -2.47 12.03 -8.99
C THR A 42 -3.99 12.22 -8.86
N SER A 43 -4.64 12.67 -9.94
CA SER A 43 -6.10 12.88 -9.96
C SER A 43 -6.85 11.55 -9.83
N ARG A 44 -6.45 10.52 -10.57
CA ARG A 44 -7.03 9.17 -10.50
C ARG A 44 -6.92 8.59 -9.08
N ARG A 45 -5.74 8.68 -8.45
CA ARG A 45 -5.51 8.21 -7.09
C ARG A 45 -6.41 8.92 -6.07
N ARG A 46 -6.53 10.24 -6.17
CA ARG A 46 -7.45 11.00 -5.28
C ARG A 46 -8.88 10.53 -5.42
N LEU A 47 -9.36 10.33 -6.64
CA LEU A 47 -10.71 9.81 -6.88
C LEU A 47 -10.87 8.38 -6.36
N LYS A 48 -9.89 7.50 -6.55
CA LYS A 48 -9.90 6.14 -5.98
C LYS A 48 -9.96 6.15 -4.46
N LYS A 49 -9.18 7.01 -3.78
CA LYS A 49 -9.23 7.17 -2.32
C LYS A 49 -10.63 7.61 -1.85
N ILE A 50 -11.24 8.60 -2.53
CA ILE A 50 -12.61 9.05 -2.24
C ILE A 50 -13.63 7.92 -2.49
N TYR A 51 -13.54 7.26 -3.64
CA TYR A 51 -14.43 6.15 -4.00
C TYR A 51 -14.39 5.02 -2.98
N ASN A 52 -13.19 4.61 -2.55
CA ASN A 52 -13.02 3.57 -1.55
C ASN A 52 -13.57 4.01 -0.17
N ALA A 53 -13.30 5.25 0.24
CA ALA A 53 -13.82 5.81 1.49
C ALA A 53 -15.37 5.86 1.50
N LEU A 54 -16.00 6.11 0.36
CA LEU A 54 -17.45 6.16 0.23
C LEU A 54 -18.12 4.77 0.18
N LYS A 55 -17.37 3.74 -0.17
CA LYS A 55 -17.84 2.35 -0.12
C LYS A 55 -17.85 1.78 1.29
N ASP A 56 -16.97 2.27 2.12
CA ASP A 56 -16.81 1.80 3.48
C ASP A 56 -17.77 2.50 4.44
N ASN A 57 -18.30 1.76 5.38
CA ASN A 57 -19.05 2.33 6.49
C ASN A 57 -18.11 3.14 7.41
N PRO A 58 -18.62 4.20 8.05
CA PRO A 58 -17.86 4.92 9.07
C PRO A 58 -17.31 3.96 10.12
N THR A 59 -16.05 4.11 10.46
CA THR A 59 -15.33 3.22 11.37
C THR A 59 -14.70 4.03 12.50
N ILE A 60 -14.77 3.51 13.71
CA ILE A 60 -14.04 4.02 14.87
C ILE A 60 -12.78 3.18 15.00
N ALA A 61 -11.62 3.83 15.11
CA ALA A 61 -10.33 3.16 15.29
C ALA A 61 -9.74 3.47 16.66
N ALA A 62 -9.20 2.45 17.35
CA ALA A 62 -8.35 2.63 18.49
C ALA A 62 -6.89 2.69 18.02
N TYR A 63 -6.22 3.81 18.31
CA TYR A 63 -4.81 4.03 17.99
C TYR A 63 -4.00 4.22 19.29
N GLY A 64 -2.75 3.80 19.27
CA GLY A 64 -1.84 3.93 20.40
C GLY A 64 -0.69 2.92 20.32
N GLU A 65 0.30 3.07 21.18
CA GLU A 65 1.45 2.17 21.27
C GLU A 65 1.05 0.71 21.54
N SER A 66 1.96 -0.20 21.27
CA SER A 66 1.76 -1.62 21.56
C SER A 66 1.51 -1.84 23.05
N GLN A 67 0.72 -2.86 23.38
CA GLN A 67 0.37 -3.28 24.75
C GLN A 67 -0.39 -2.24 25.61
N GLN A 68 -0.88 -1.14 25.05
CA GLN A 68 -1.69 -0.11 25.72
C GLN A 68 -3.17 -0.51 25.94
N GLY A 69 -3.52 -1.77 25.77
CA GLY A 69 -4.85 -2.26 26.02
C GLY A 69 -5.90 -1.96 24.92
N LYS A 70 -5.48 -1.56 23.72
CA LYS A 70 -6.41 -1.26 22.59
C LYS A 70 -7.41 -2.39 22.33
N SER A 71 -6.93 -3.62 22.22
CA SER A 71 -7.77 -4.79 21.96
C SER A 71 -8.72 -5.09 23.13
N TYR A 72 -8.28 -4.85 24.36
CA TYR A 72 -9.14 -4.99 25.54
C TYR A 72 -10.29 -3.98 25.53
N ILE A 73 -10.01 -2.72 25.20
CA ILE A 73 -11.03 -1.67 25.07
C ILE A 73 -12.06 -2.06 24.00
N ILE A 74 -11.62 -2.46 22.84
CA ILE A 74 -12.51 -2.89 21.74
C ILE A 74 -13.33 -4.11 22.16
N SER A 75 -12.69 -5.11 22.77
CA SER A 75 -13.41 -6.29 23.28
C SER A 75 -14.45 -5.90 24.32
N SER A 76 -14.13 -4.97 25.23
CA SER A 76 -15.07 -4.49 26.26
C SER A 76 -16.25 -3.73 25.67
N LEU A 77 -16.04 -2.97 24.61
CA LEU A 77 -17.11 -2.24 23.90
C LEU A 77 -18.05 -3.19 23.14
N LEU A 78 -17.50 -4.27 22.57
CA LEU A 78 -18.24 -5.23 21.73
C LEU A 78 -18.77 -6.45 22.51
N SER A 79 -18.54 -6.54 23.81
CA SER A 79 -18.95 -7.65 24.65
C SER A 79 -19.69 -7.18 25.92
N SER A 80 -20.26 -8.14 26.62
CA SER A 80 -20.75 -7.97 27.97
C SER A 80 -20.36 -9.16 28.82
N PRO A 81 -20.46 -9.11 30.17
CA PRO A 81 -20.13 -10.25 31.03
C PRO A 81 -20.89 -11.54 30.68
N LYS A 82 -22.11 -11.41 30.11
CA LYS A 82 -22.91 -12.54 29.66
C LYS A 82 -22.65 -12.95 28.21
N HIS A 83 -22.08 -12.06 27.38
CA HIS A 83 -21.85 -12.25 25.95
C HIS A 83 -20.43 -11.77 25.59
N PRO A 84 -19.40 -12.59 25.90
CA PRO A 84 -18.03 -12.25 25.51
C PRO A 84 -17.88 -12.24 23.99
N LEU A 85 -16.94 -11.43 23.48
CA LEU A 85 -16.64 -11.35 22.05
C LEU A 85 -16.05 -12.67 21.56
N LYS A 86 -16.83 -13.40 20.78
CA LYS A 86 -16.45 -14.71 20.23
C LYS A 86 -16.69 -14.74 18.72
N ILE A 87 -15.79 -15.39 18.02
CA ILE A 87 -15.96 -15.76 16.60
C ILE A 87 -16.47 -17.19 16.59
N THR A 88 -17.46 -17.47 15.75
CA THR A 88 -17.99 -18.83 15.57
C THR A 88 -17.52 -19.34 14.21
N ASP A 89 -16.88 -20.52 14.20
CA ASP A 89 -16.54 -21.23 12.97
C ASP A 89 -17.73 -22.02 12.39
N ASP A 90 -17.53 -22.73 11.30
CA ASP A 90 -18.56 -23.52 10.61
C ASP A 90 -18.98 -24.79 11.39
N GLU A 91 -18.12 -25.28 12.28
CA GLU A 91 -18.44 -26.40 13.17
C GLU A 91 -19.21 -25.95 14.42
N GLY A 92 -19.40 -24.64 14.60
CA GLY A 92 -20.06 -24.04 15.75
C GLY A 92 -19.15 -23.84 16.97
N ASN A 93 -17.84 -24.06 16.82
CA ASN A 93 -16.88 -23.77 17.87
C ASN A 93 -16.80 -22.26 18.11
N LYS A 94 -16.70 -21.87 19.36
CA LYS A 94 -16.61 -20.46 19.76
C LYS A 94 -15.20 -20.12 20.18
N ILE A 95 -14.54 -19.32 19.37
CA ILE A 95 -13.17 -18.86 19.55
C ILE A 95 -13.21 -17.49 20.25
N ASN A 96 -12.56 -17.37 21.40
CA ASN A 96 -12.45 -16.09 22.11
C ASN A 96 -11.43 -15.19 21.43
N PHE A 97 -11.81 -13.96 21.12
CA PHE A 97 -10.95 -13.02 20.42
C PHE A 97 -9.66 -12.72 21.18
N ILE A 98 -9.75 -12.42 22.47
CA ILE A 98 -8.58 -12.07 23.29
C ILE A 98 -7.69 -13.29 23.56
N GLU A 99 -8.30 -14.43 23.86
CA GLU A 99 -7.55 -15.61 24.29
C GLU A 99 -6.91 -16.37 23.13
N ASN A 100 -7.52 -16.36 21.94
CA ASN A 100 -7.12 -17.22 20.85
C ASN A 100 -6.58 -16.48 19.62
N ILE A 101 -7.03 -15.25 19.37
CA ILE A 101 -6.65 -14.48 18.18
C ILE A 101 -5.66 -13.38 18.54
N ASN A 102 -5.91 -12.69 19.62
CA ASN A 102 -5.06 -11.59 20.07
C ASN A 102 -4.53 -11.85 21.48
N MET A 103 -3.82 -12.96 21.61
CA MET A 103 -3.31 -13.44 22.91
C MET A 103 -2.38 -12.40 23.54
N PRO A 104 -2.61 -12.02 24.81
CA PRO A 104 -1.66 -11.23 25.56
C PRO A 104 -0.41 -12.11 25.83
N THR A 105 0.69 -11.80 25.19
CA THR A 105 1.98 -12.45 25.47
C THR A 105 2.88 -11.52 26.26
N ASP A 106 3.55 -12.03 27.28
CA ASP A 106 4.27 -11.22 28.26
C ASP A 106 5.47 -10.43 27.69
N ARG A 107 5.87 -10.63 26.43
CA ARG A 107 7.07 -9.97 25.85
C ARG A 107 7.09 -9.82 24.34
N GLN A 108 6.06 -10.18 23.61
CA GLN A 108 6.05 -10.08 22.15
C GLN A 108 4.83 -9.29 21.64
N GLU A 109 5.02 -8.52 20.58
CA GLU A 109 3.93 -7.86 19.90
C GLU A 109 3.01 -8.91 19.25
N CYS A 110 1.77 -8.98 19.73
CA CYS A 110 0.77 -9.92 19.20
C CYS A 110 -0.05 -9.33 18.05
N THR A 111 0.03 -8.03 17.81
CA THR A 111 -0.81 -7.32 16.86
C THR A 111 -0.01 -6.71 15.74
N GLY A 112 0.49 -7.54 14.82
CA GLY A 112 0.98 -7.09 13.52
C GLY A 112 -0.13 -6.80 12.51
N VAL A 113 -1.40 -6.91 12.90
CA VAL A 113 -2.56 -6.81 11.99
C VAL A 113 -3.61 -5.87 12.57
N VAL A 114 -4.16 -4.98 11.73
CA VAL A 114 -5.32 -4.16 12.08
C VAL A 114 -6.58 -5.03 12.00
N THR A 115 -7.24 -5.26 13.14
CA THR A 115 -8.50 -6.01 13.20
C THR A 115 -9.68 -5.07 13.06
N ARG A 116 -10.55 -5.32 12.08
CA ARG A 116 -11.79 -4.58 11.85
C ARG A 116 -12.99 -5.43 12.23
N PHE A 117 -13.82 -4.93 13.12
CA PHE A 117 -15.12 -5.51 13.45
C PHE A 117 -16.23 -4.78 12.69
N THR A 118 -17.23 -5.50 12.24
CA THR A 118 -18.34 -4.93 11.48
C THR A 118 -19.64 -5.66 11.80
N THR A 119 -20.74 -4.91 11.80
CA THR A 119 -22.09 -5.45 11.90
C THR A 119 -22.71 -5.69 10.52
N SER A 120 -22.02 -5.34 9.44
CA SER A 120 -22.49 -5.62 8.10
C SER A 120 -22.51 -7.13 7.85
N LYS A 121 -23.61 -7.61 7.27
CA LYS A 121 -23.69 -9.01 6.84
C LYS A 121 -22.82 -9.18 5.60
N PHE A 122 -21.73 -9.88 5.73
CA PHE A 122 -20.96 -10.38 4.59
C PHE A 122 -21.46 -11.79 4.25
N VAL A 123 -21.47 -12.12 2.98
CA VAL A 123 -21.51 -13.53 2.59
C VAL A 123 -20.09 -14.04 2.84
N ILE A 124 -19.89 -14.67 3.99
CA ILE A 124 -18.64 -15.32 4.37
C ILE A 124 -18.84 -16.80 4.04
N ASP A 125 -17.83 -17.41 3.46
CA ASP A 125 -17.71 -18.85 3.44
C ASP A 125 -17.62 -19.31 4.91
N THR A 126 -18.49 -20.19 5.32
CA THR A 126 -18.56 -20.66 6.72
C THR A 126 -17.26 -21.36 7.15
N HIS A 127 -16.52 -21.96 6.20
CA HIS A 127 -15.21 -22.55 6.46
C HIS A 127 -14.12 -21.50 6.79
N TYR A 128 -14.31 -20.25 6.34
CA TYR A 128 -13.34 -19.16 6.53
C TYR A 128 -14.03 -17.95 7.16
N PRO A 129 -14.30 -17.97 8.49
CA PRO A 129 -15.10 -16.95 9.17
C PRO A 129 -14.39 -15.59 9.31
N VAL A 130 -13.12 -15.50 8.94
CA VAL A 130 -12.31 -14.28 9.03
C VAL A 130 -11.87 -13.85 7.63
N LYS A 131 -12.21 -12.63 7.24
CA LYS A 131 -11.73 -12.03 6.00
C LYS A 131 -10.43 -11.30 6.27
N LEU A 132 -9.36 -11.71 5.58
CA LEU A 132 -8.08 -11.00 5.59
C LEU A 132 -8.01 -10.01 4.44
N HIS A 133 -7.49 -8.82 4.71
CA HIS A 133 -7.04 -7.88 3.71
C HIS A 133 -5.51 -7.93 3.69
N LEU A 134 -4.97 -8.47 2.61
CA LEU A 134 -3.52 -8.58 2.46
C LEU A 134 -2.92 -7.20 2.16
N LEU A 135 -1.67 -7.00 2.55
CA LEU A 135 -0.90 -5.85 2.15
C LEU A 135 -0.79 -5.79 0.62
N SER A 136 -0.90 -4.60 0.06
CA SER A 136 -0.57 -4.38 -1.34
C SER A 136 0.94 -4.45 -1.55
N VAL A 137 1.38 -4.62 -2.80
CA VAL A 137 2.81 -4.55 -3.15
C VAL A 137 3.41 -3.20 -2.74
N ALA A 138 2.65 -2.12 -2.91
CA ALA A 138 3.08 -0.78 -2.49
C ALA A 138 3.25 -0.66 -0.97
N ASP A 139 2.33 -1.23 -0.19
CA ASP A 139 2.47 -1.28 1.28
C ASP A 139 3.74 -2.04 1.67
N PHE A 140 4.00 -3.16 1.01
CA PHE A 140 5.18 -3.98 1.30
C PHE A 140 6.48 -3.26 0.96
N ILE A 141 6.58 -2.66 -0.21
CA ILE A 141 7.72 -1.81 -0.61
C ILE A 141 7.92 -0.68 0.40
N THR A 142 6.83 -0.03 0.79
CA THR A 142 6.85 1.08 1.74
C THR A 142 7.38 0.64 3.11
N ILE A 143 6.91 -0.50 3.63
CA ILE A 143 7.38 -1.06 4.91
C ILE A 143 8.87 -1.38 4.86
N LEU A 144 9.35 -2.02 3.79
CA LEU A 144 10.77 -2.32 3.65
C LEU A 144 11.62 -1.06 3.58
N ALA A 145 11.22 -0.08 2.79
CA ALA A 145 11.92 1.19 2.67
C ALA A 145 11.94 1.96 4.00
N ASP A 146 10.82 1.98 4.71
CA ASP A 146 10.68 2.61 6.02
C ASP A 146 11.60 1.98 7.06
N SER A 147 11.54 0.66 7.21
CA SER A 147 12.40 -0.08 8.14
C SER A 147 13.87 0.12 7.80
N PHE A 148 14.24 0.11 6.53
CA PHE A 148 15.63 0.33 6.14
C PHE A 148 16.12 1.74 6.49
N MET A 149 15.32 2.76 6.22
CA MET A 149 15.69 4.16 6.44
C MET A 149 15.71 4.55 7.92
N ASN A 150 14.84 3.93 8.75
CA ASN A 150 14.69 4.31 10.17
C ASN A 150 15.42 3.38 11.12
N ASP A 151 15.46 2.06 10.83
CA ASP A 151 15.96 1.08 11.79
C ASP A 151 17.44 0.77 11.58
N ILE A 152 18.00 1.04 10.40
CA ILE A 152 19.40 0.79 10.11
C ILE A 152 20.27 1.93 10.60
N THR A 153 21.05 1.67 11.64
CA THR A 153 21.99 2.66 12.20
C THR A 153 23.08 3.01 11.20
N GLY A 154 23.31 4.31 11.01
CA GLY A 154 24.37 4.81 10.11
C GLY A 154 24.01 4.74 8.62
N TYR A 155 22.73 4.59 8.28
CA TYR A 155 22.27 4.68 6.92
C TYR A 155 22.76 5.98 6.24
N GLN A 156 23.36 5.82 5.08
CA GLN A 156 23.74 6.92 4.21
C GLN A 156 22.94 6.84 2.90
N PRO A 157 22.17 7.87 2.55
CA PRO A 157 21.41 7.86 1.29
C PRO A 157 22.34 7.76 0.07
N TYR A 158 21.79 7.37 -1.07
CA TYR A 158 22.48 7.52 -2.32
C TYR A 158 22.73 9.01 -2.63
N SER A 159 23.80 9.29 -3.38
CA SER A 159 23.91 10.61 -4.04
C SER A 159 22.93 10.71 -5.21
N GLU A 160 22.56 11.92 -5.61
CA GLU A 160 21.73 12.14 -6.81
C GLU A 160 22.38 11.51 -8.06
N LYS A 161 23.72 11.55 -8.15
CA LYS A 161 24.47 10.96 -9.25
C LYS A 161 24.34 9.43 -9.28
N ASP A 162 24.40 8.77 -8.12
CA ASP A 162 24.26 7.32 -8.05
C ASP A 162 22.84 6.91 -8.47
N LEU A 163 21.82 7.63 -8.00
CA LEU A 163 20.44 7.37 -8.40
C LEU A 163 20.18 7.65 -9.88
N SER A 164 20.80 8.66 -10.46
CA SER A 164 20.74 8.90 -11.91
C SER A 164 21.27 7.69 -12.68
N GLY A 165 22.43 7.16 -12.31
CA GLY A 165 22.98 5.96 -12.94
C GLY A 165 22.13 4.70 -12.73
N ILE A 166 21.44 4.59 -11.61
CA ILE A 166 20.48 3.51 -11.35
C ILE A 166 19.24 3.65 -12.26
N THR A 167 18.68 4.85 -12.36
CA THR A 167 17.52 5.12 -13.22
C THR A 167 17.82 4.88 -14.69
N GLU A 168 19.00 5.26 -15.17
CA GLU A 168 19.46 4.98 -16.53
C GLU A 168 19.48 3.47 -16.82
N ARG A 169 20.05 2.68 -15.92
CA ARG A 169 20.05 1.20 -16.05
C ARG A 169 18.64 0.59 -16.04
N LEU A 170 17.73 1.12 -15.22
CA LEU A 170 16.34 0.66 -15.21
C LEU A 170 15.63 0.99 -16.53
N VAL A 171 15.83 2.19 -17.07
CA VAL A 171 15.31 2.58 -18.38
C VAL A 171 15.84 1.65 -19.47
N GLU A 172 17.14 1.47 -19.54
CA GLU A 172 17.78 0.60 -20.53
C GLU A 172 17.26 -0.83 -20.47
N LYS A 173 17.04 -1.35 -19.26
CA LYS A 173 16.57 -2.73 -19.05
C LYS A 173 15.12 -2.94 -19.42
N TYR A 174 14.24 -1.96 -19.18
CA TYR A 174 12.80 -2.18 -19.24
C TYR A 174 12.03 -1.37 -20.29
N SER A 175 12.59 -0.28 -20.85
CA SER A 175 11.85 0.61 -21.77
C SER A 175 11.28 -0.07 -23.00
N ASP A 176 12.03 -1.02 -23.54
CA ASP A 176 11.67 -1.70 -24.80
C ASP A 176 10.82 -2.97 -24.60
N ARG A 177 10.58 -3.34 -23.33
CA ARG A 177 9.74 -4.49 -23.03
C ARG A 177 8.25 -4.15 -23.23
N PRO A 178 7.45 -5.11 -23.65
CA PRO A 178 6.00 -4.90 -23.75
C PRO A 178 5.38 -4.67 -22.36
N GLU A 179 4.31 -3.89 -22.31
CA GLU A 179 3.52 -3.75 -21.10
C GLU A 179 2.81 -5.07 -20.77
N ILE A 180 2.80 -5.41 -19.50
CA ILE A 180 2.17 -6.60 -18.93
C ILE A 180 1.01 -6.19 -18.03
N GLN A 181 0.05 -7.08 -17.85
CA GLN A 181 -0.94 -6.92 -16.79
C GLN A 181 -0.24 -7.16 -15.45
N SER A 182 -0.23 -6.14 -14.60
CA SER A 182 0.51 -6.13 -13.34
C SER A 182 -0.34 -5.60 -12.21
N TRP A 183 -0.14 -6.13 -11.01
CA TRP A 183 -0.68 -5.59 -9.76
C TRP A 183 0.02 -4.30 -9.35
N LEU A 184 1.24 -4.10 -9.82
CA LEU A 184 2.04 -2.91 -9.59
C LEU A 184 1.90 -1.97 -10.77
N THR A 185 1.31 -0.81 -10.54
CA THR A 185 1.01 0.21 -11.55
C THR A 185 1.60 1.57 -11.16
N GLU A 186 1.38 2.56 -12.00
CA GLU A 186 1.79 3.94 -11.71
C GLU A 186 1.16 4.49 -10.42
N ASP A 187 -0.04 3.99 -10.06
CA ASP A 187 -0.72 4.40 -8.83
C ASP A 187 0.05 3.91 -7.60
N GLU A 188 0.50 2.65 -7.60
CA GLU A 188 1.28 2.06 -6.52
C GLU A 188 2.65 2.72 -6.38
N VAL A 189 3.34 2.99 -7.50
CA VAL A 189 4.60 3.75 -7.48
C VAL A 189 4.41 5.14 -6.86
N ALA A 190 3.31 5.82 -7.23
CA ALA A 190 3.01 7.12 -6.69
C ALA A 190 2.57 7.07 -5.20
N ASP A 191 1.98 5.96 -4.71
CA ASP A 191 1.71 5.77 -3.29
C ASP A 191 3.01 5.62 -2.49
N VAL A 192 3.98 4.84 -3.00
CA VAL A 192 5.33 4.73 -2.41
C VAL A 192 6.03 6.09 -2.41
N GLU A 193 6.04 6.82 -3.56
CA GLU A 193 6.62 8.17 -3.63
C GLU A 193 6.01 9.11 -2.59
N GLU A 194 4.67 9.15 -2.47
CA GLU A 194 3.97 10.00 -1.51
C GLU A 194 4.39 9.70 -0.07
N TYR A 195 4.61 8.42 0.24
CA TYR A 195 5.08 8.01 1.56
C TYR A 195 6.52 8.46 1.80
N ILE A 196 7.43 8.15 0.88
CA ILE A 196 8.86 8.51 0.98
C ILE A 196 9.05 10.03 1.05
N ARG A 197 8.21 10.80 0.35
CA ARG A 197 8.22 12.27 0.39
C ARG A 197 7.95 12.85 1.79
N LYS A 198 7.26 12.11 2.67
CA LYS A 198 7.03 12.55 4.07
C LYS A 198 8.30 12.57 4.91
N TYR A 199 9.32 11.85 4.50
CA TYR A 199 10.65 11.94 5.09
C TYR A 199 11.37 13.17 4.53
N ASP A 200 11.02 14.36 5.02
CA ASP A 200 11.67 15.64 4.68
C ASP A 200 13.15 15.69 5.09
N SER A 201 13.60 14.75 5.92
CA SER A 201 15.00 14.57 6.27
C SER A 201 15.72 13.76 5.19
N VAL A 202 16.76 14.31 4.67
CA VAL A 202 17.76 13.86 3.70
C VAL A 202 17.58 12.54 2.92
N PRO A 203 17.21 11.37 3.48
CA PRO A 203 17.16 10.14 2.69
C PRO A 203 16.04 10.13 1.63
N GLY A 204 14.85 10.54 1.97
CA GLY A 204 13.69 10.49 1.08
C GLY A 204 13.73 11.55 -0.03
N ALA A 205 14.20 12.76 0.29
CA ALA A 205 14.29 13.87 -0.64
C ALA A 205 15.15 13.53 -1.87
N VAL A 206 16.24 12.77 -1.70
CA VAL A 206 17.13 12.39 -2.79
C VAL A 206 16.41 11.53 -3.84
N TYR A 207 15.60 10.55 -3.41
CA TYR A 207 14.83 9.72 -4.35
C TYR A 207 13.77 10.51 -5.11
N VAL A 208 13.13 11.46 -4.46
CA VAL A 208 12.09 12.30 -5.07
C VAL A 208 12.74 13.28 -6.06
N ASN A 209 13.84 13.92 -5.68
CA ASN A 209 14.49 14.95 -6.50
C ASN A 209 15.29 14.37 -7.67
N SER A 210 15.79 13.14 -7.56
CA SER A 210 16.51 12.46 -8.64
C SER A 210 15.64 12.02 -9.82
N GLY A 211 14.30 12.09 -9.71
CA GLY A 211 13.37 11.57 -10.69
C GLY A 211 13.24 10.03 -10.70
N PHE A 212 13.76 9.35 -9.68
CA PHE A 212 13.69 7.89 -9.56
C PHE A 212 12.25 7.36 -9.69
N PHE A 213 11.31 7.95 -8.96
CA PHE A 213 9.89 7.54 -9.03
C PHE A 213 9.22 7.92 -10.35
N ASP A 214 9.64 9.02 -10.97
CA ASP A 214 9.14 9.43 -12.29
C ASP A 214 9.52 8.39 -13.34
N VAL A 215 10.76 7.90 -13.32
CA VAL A 215 11.22 6.81 -14.19
C VAL A 215 10.47 5.52 -13.89
N LEU A 216 10.39 5.10 -12.62
CA LEU A 216 9.64 3.89 -12.24
C LEU A 216 8.20 3.94 -12.74
N SER A 217 7.52 5.07 -12.61
CA SER A 217 6.14 5.24 -13.11
C SER A 217 6.00 5.02 -14.62
N THR A 218 7.05 5.28 -15.39
CA THR A 218 6.99 5.08 -16.85
C THR A 218 7.24 3.64 -17.28
N ILE A 219 7.95 2.86 -16.46
CA ILE A 219 8.38 1.49 -16.81
C ILE A 219 7.71 0.39 -15.98
N VAL A 220 7.01 0.75 -14.90
CA VAL A 220 6.50 -0.21 -13.91
C VAL A 220 5.68 -1.35 -14.53
N ARG A 221 4.85 -1.05 -15.52
CA ARG A 221 4.06 -2.07 -16.24
C ARG A 221 4.88 -2.99 -17.15
N ARG A 222 6.16 -2.77 -17.26
CA ARG A 222 7.11 -3.55 -18.08
C ARG A 222 8.06 -4.38 -17.25
N ILE A 223 7.94 -4.29 -15.91
CA ILE A 223 8.76 -5.01 -14.95
C ILE A 223 8.03 -6.30 -14.55
N PRO A 224 8.55 -7.48 -14.87
CA PRO A 224 7.98 -8.75 -14.42
C PRO A 224 7.97 -8.87 -12.90
N GLU A 225 7.01 -9.62 -12.35
CA GLU A 225 6.84 -9.78 -10.90
C GLU A 225 8.12 -10.26 -10.20
N ASN A 226 8.82 -11.22 -10.78
CA ASN A 226 10.07 -11.75 -10.24
C ASN A 226 11.26 -10.76 -10.31
N GLU A 227 11.08 -9.60 -10.94
CA GLU A 227 12.09 -8.54 -11.03
C GLU A 227 11.72 -7.29 -10.21
N TRP A 228 10.55 -7.26 -9.55
CA TRP A 228 10.14 -6.10 -8.73
C TRP A 228 11.12 -5.84 -7.59
N ALA A 229 11.57 -6.88 -6.88
CA ALA A 229 12.57 -6.73 -5.82
C ALA A 229 13.81 -5.97 -6.33
N THR A 230 14.31 -6.30 -7.51
CA THR A 230 15.46 -5.65 -8.12
C THR A 230 15.17 -4.19 -8.49
N ALA A 231 13.99 -3.90 -9.02
CA ALA A 231 13.64 -2.54 -9.44
C ALA A 231 13.48 -1.57 -8.26
N PHE A 232 13.01 -2.07 -7.12
CA PHE A 232 12.80 -1.28 -5.90
C PHE A 232 13.94 -1.41 -4.88
N ALA A 233 14.90 -2.33 -5.09
CA ALA A 233 16.06 -2.52 -4.23
C ALA A 233 16.86 -1.22 -3.93
N PRO A 234 16.92 -0.23 -4.81
CA PRO A 234 17.56 1.04 -4.46
C PRO A 234 16.98 1.72 -3.21
N LEU A 235 15.70 1.50 -2.89
CA LEU A 235 15.07 2.07 -1.68
C LEU A 235 15.68 1.54 -0.37
N TRP A 236 16.30 0.35 -0.40
CA TRP A 236 17.06 -0.25 0.71
C TRP A 236 18.50 -0.56 0.31
N LYS A 237 19.05 0.25 -0.58
CA LYS A 237 20.46 0.16 -1.04
C LYS A 237 20.91 -1.22 -1.50
N GLU A 238 19.99 -1.95 -2.13
CA GLU A 238 20.26 -3.31 -2.63
C GLU A 238 20.69 -4.29 -1.51
N ASP A 239 20.37 -3.98 -0.24
CA ASP A 239 20.68 -4.87 0.89
C ASP A 239 20.06 -6.25 0.66
N ALA A 240 20.90 -7.27 0.77
CA ALA A 240 20.51 -8.64 0.48
C ALA A 240 19.47 -9.20 1.47
N THR A 241 19.47 -8.71 2.70
CA THR A 241 18.50 -9.12 3.73
C THR A 241 17.12 -8.61 3.38
N PHE A 242 17.02 -7.31 3.08
CA PHE A 242 15.75 -6.69 2.68
C PHE A 242 15.23 -7.23 1.35
N THR A 243 16.11 -7.44 0.38
CA THR A 243 15.74 -8.00 -0.94
C THR A 243 15.16 -9.41 -0.83
N LYS A 244 15.55 -10.21 0.15
CA LYS A 244 15.01 -11.57 0.37
C LYS A 244 13.57 -11.57 0.91
N PHE A 245 13.13 -10.51 1.54
CA PHE A 245 11.75 -10.40 2.03
C PHE A 245 10.73 -10.10 0.91
N PHE A 246 11.18 -9.66 -0.24
CA PHE A 246 10.33 -9.37 -1.40
C PHE A 246 10.03 -10.63 -2.21
#